data_7e25819ef4fe4961dac027ba3860d851
#
_entry.id   7e25819ef4fe4961dac027ba3860d851
#
_cell.length_a   1.000
_cell.length_b   1.000
_cell.length_c   1.000
_cell.angle_alpha   90.00
_cell.angle_beta   90.00
_cell.angle_gamma   90.00
#
_symmetry.space_group_name_H-M   'P 1'
#
loop_
_entity.id
_entity.type
_entity.pdbx_description
1 polymer ?
#
loop_
_entity_poly.entity_id
_entity_poly.type
_entity_poly.pdbx_seq_one_letter_code
_entity_poly.pdbx_strand_id
1 'polypeptide(L)'
;MLKKMPLLHRFLRSPWVFRSLWLLAASVLLIMAGLLAYGAYLATFLELPRSEDHPPLRLYTAPFQLKTGLSLKTARLPERLQRLGYRPVGDTVASAGDYHLTPEALTIFLHAQPEAFVKANVVTLDLQEGLVTQVLSEPDRTPIFPVFLEPELISGLRGASRQVREWIPLARIPERLVETILAVEDRRFYSHVGIDPMAVGRAVWRNLTKGGVVQGGSTITQQLAKNLFYSPARTFVRKVKEALAAIVLESKYRKREILESYLNEIYLGQAGFVSIYGVGEAAHRYFGKSLDELTTGEIAMIAGLIKGPNTFAPTKHRELAQQRRDVVLRLLRDQGKVTEEEWKNAVNEPVRVVQPDDALAEAPYFVDTVLRQVEEAVGTPLPEGLRIDSTLDSLLQQSATEGLEQGLARLERAYPALKGSEQPLQGAVVVLDPSTGAIVALVGGRDYRVSQFNRAVQARRQAGSLFKPFVYLAAFEASRSGMQPYMTPASLLAVEPVTFESENDRCSPQNYDNQLR
;
A
#
# COMPACT_ATOMS: atom_id res chain seq x y z
N MET A 1 8.81 -3.14 78.45
CA MET A 1 9.37 -3.76 77.25
C MET A 1 9.69 -2.72 76.19
N LEU A 2 10.59 -1.79 76.43
CA LEU A 2 11.02 -0.72 75.49
C LEU A 2 12.48 -0.34 75.79
N LYS A 3 13.42 -1.28 75.51
CA LYS A 3 14.86 -1.06 75.60
C LYS A 3 15.61 -1.85 74.53
N LYS A 4 15.45 -1.48 73.24
CA LYS A 4 16.33 -1.94 72.15
C LYS A 4 16.20 -1.05 70.92
N MET A 5 16.43 0.24 70.98
CA MET A 5 16.55 1.11 69.80
C MET A 5 17.74 2.10 69.86
N PRO A 6 18.95 1.74 70.35
CA PRO A 6 20.10 2.65 70.24
C PRO A 6 20.94 2.38 68.95
N LEU A 7 20.81 1.25 68.27
CA LEU A 7 21.64 0.93 67.13
C LEU A 7 21.21 1.66 65.85
N LEU A 8 19.89 1.81 65.58
CA LEU A 8 19.36 2.52 64.44
C LEU A 8 19.72 4.02 64.46
N HIS A 9 19.72 4.66 65.65
CA HIS A 9 20.07 6.08 65.79
C HIS A 9 21.57 6.36 65.64
N ARG A 10 22.46 5.40 65.92
CA ARG A 10 23.92 5.52 65.72
C ARG A 10 24.27 5.25 64.25
N PHE A 11 23.54 4.34 63.55
CA PHE A 11 23.75 4.05 62.13
C PHE A 11 23.37 5.25 61.25
N LEU A 12 22.27 5.94 61.54
CA LEU A 12 21.81 7.11 60.82
C LEU A 12 22.65 8.38 61.06
N ARG A 13 23.48 8.43 62.10
CA ARG A 13 24.44 9.54 62.41
C ARG A 13 25.85 9.30 61.88
N SER A 14 26.12 8.18 61.24
CA SER A 14 27.42 7.93 60.62
C SER A 14 27.63 8.89 59.43
N PRO A 15 28.74 9.66 59.40
CA PRO A 15 29.01 10.60 58.31
C PRO A 15 29.07 9.94 56.95
N TRP A 16 29.35 8.64 56.90
CA TRP A 16 29.33 7.83 55.67
C TRP A 16 27.92 7.55 55.16
N VAL A 17 26.96 7.24 56.06
CA VAL A 17 25.54 7.04 55.68
C VAL A 17 24.93 8.33 55.19
N PHE A 18 25.25 9.45 55.86
CA PHE A 18 24.77 10.77 55.45
C PHE A 18 25.34 11.20 54.09
N ARG A 19 26.63 10.98 53.82
CA ARG A 19 27.26 11.22 52.51
C ARG A 19 26.68 10.32 51.43
N SER A 20 26.43 9.05 51.69
CA SER A 20 25.81 8.13 50.71
C SER A 20 24.37 8.53 50.41
N LEU A 21 23.59 8.98 51.38
CA LEU A 21 22.23 9.50 51.15
C LEU A 21 22.23 10.78 50.31
N TRP A 22 23.19 11.70 50.59
CA TRP A 22 23.36 12.91 49.78
C TRP A 22 23.81 12.62 48.35
N LEU A 23 24.73 11.69 48.13
CA LEU A 23 25.13 11.25 46.81
C LEU A 23 23.98 10.58 46.07
N LEU A 24 23.19 9.76 46.75
CA LEU A 24 21.99 9.15 46.16
C LEU A 24 20.96 10.23 45.78
N ALA A 25 20.68 11.19 46.69
CA ALA A 25 19.76 12.28 46.40
C ALA A 25 20.25 13.17 45.26
N ALA A 26 21.55 13.50 45.21
CA ALA A 26 22.15 14.24 44.09
C ALA A 26 22.07 13.48 42.78
N SER A 27 22.33 12.18 42.80
CA SER A 27 22.19 11.32 41.60
C SER A 27 20.74 11.26 41.11
N VAL A 28 19.76 11.13 42.00
CA VAL A 28 18.34 11.17 41.66
C VAL A 28 17.95 12.52 41.06
N LEU A 29 18.43 13.63 41.63
CA LEU A 29 18.17 14.97 41.09
C LEU A 29 18.79 15.16 39.72
N LEU A 30 20.02 14.69 39.47
CA LEU A 30 20.68 14.73 38.16
C LEU A 30 19.91 13.90 37.12
N ILE A 31 19.46 12.70 37.47
CA ILE A 31 18.64 11.86 36.61
C ILE A 31 17.32 12.57 36.30
N MET A 32 16.64 13.14 37.29
CA MET A 32 15.41 13.90 37.10
C MET A 32 15.62 15.11 36.20
N ALA A 33 16.69 15.88 36.40
CA ALA A 33 17.03 17.01 35.54
C ALA A 33 17.30 16.58 34.11
N GLY A 34 18.02 15.47 33.92
CA GLY A 34 18.25 14.87 32.59
C GLY A 34 16.95 14.42 31.91
N LEU A 35 16.04 13.79 32.66
CA LEU A 35 14.73 13.38 32.13
C LEU A 35 13.86 14.58 31.76
N LEU A 36 13.88 15.65 32.57
CA LEU A 36 13.15 16.90 32.27
C LEU A 36 13.73 17.60 31.03
N ALA A 37 15.06 17.71 30.94
CA ALA A 37 15.71 18.28 29.75
C ALA A 37 15.41 17.47 28.48
N TYR A 38 15.43 16.15 28.58
CA TYR A 38 15.05 15.28 27.47
C TYR A 38 13.54 15.41 27.14
N GLY A 39 12.67 15.54 28.11
CA GLY A 39 11.25 15.82 27.92
C GLY A 39 11.01 17.16 27.21
N ALA A 40 11.73 18.21 27.61
CA ALA A 40 11.67 19.52 26.95
C ALA A 40 12.18 19.43 25.50
N TYR A 41 13.27 18.71 25.26
CA TYR A 41 13.75 18.41 23.91
C TYR A 41 12.69 17.68 23.07
N LEU A 42 12.07 16.62 23.61
CA LEU A 42 10.99 15.91 22.94
C LEU A 42 9.81 16.82 22.62
N ALA A 43 9.46 17.75 23.49
CA ALA A 43 8.35 18.68 23.28
C ALA A 43 8.54 19.60 22.06
N THR A 44 9.77 19.84 21.61
CA THR A 44 10.05 20.64 20.41
C THR A 44 9.89 19.84 19.10
N PHE A 45 10.03 18.50 19.14
CA PHE A 45 10.07 17.66 17.94
C PHE A 45 8.91 16.68 17.82
N LEU A 46 8.20 16.38 18.94
CA LEU A 46 7.07 15.46 18.88
C LEU A 46 5.83 16.17 18.33
N GLU A 47 5.44 15.81 17.12
CA GLU A 47 4.19 16.23 16.51
C GLU A 47 3.35 15.02 16.13
N LEU A 48 2.04 15.11 16.38
CA LEU A 48 1.10 14.10 15.92
C LEU A 48 0.73 14.38 14.47
N PRO A 49 0.70 13.34 13.61
CA PRO A 49 0.21 13.49 12.26
C PRO A 49 -1.27 13.91 12.28
N ARG A 50 -1.64 14.82 11.39
CA ARG A 50 -3.01 15.32 11.18
C ARG A 50 -3.47 14.99 9.79
N SER A 51 -4.78 14.98 9.58
CA SER A 51 -5.39 14.72 8.27
C SER A 51 -4.89 15.66 7.17
N GLU A 52 -4.62 16.92 7.53
CA GLU A 52 -4.19 17.97 6.61
C GLU A 52 -2.69 17.92 6.29
N ASP A 53 -1.89 17.32 7.18
CA ASP A 53 -0.42 17.37 7.11
C ASP A 53 0.16 16.31 6.14
N HIS A 54 -0.64 15.31 5.75
CA HIS A 54 -0.13 14.16 5.00
C HIS A 54 -1.08 13.72 3.87
N PRO A 55 -1.26 14.52 2.82
CA PRO A 55 -2.03 14.08 1.67
C PRO A 55 -1.38 12.83 1.04
N PRO A 56 -2.16 11.82 0.63
CA PRO A 56 -1.61 10.62 0.04
C PRO A 56 -0.94 10.93 -1.30
N LEU A 57 0.16 10.24 -1.59
CA LEU A 57 0.70 10.14 -2.93
C LEU A 57 -0.35 9.46 -3.82
N ARG A 58 -0.69 10.06 -4.95
CA ARG A 58 -1.70 9.56 -5.87
C ARG A 58 -1.07 9.19 -7.19
N LEU A 59 -1.23 7.95 -7.60
CA LEU A 59 -0.78 7.44 -8.89
C LEU A 59 -1.99 7.21 -9.79
N TYR A 60 -1.95 7.82 -10.98
CA TYR A 60 -3.03 7.77 -11.96
C TYR A 60 -2.60 7.06 -13.25
N THR A 61 -3.57 6.48 -13.97
CA THR A 61 -3.39 6.02 -15.35
C THR A 61 -3.16 7.18 -16.31
N ALA A 62 -2.84 6.89 -17.56
CA ALA A 62 -2.95 7.88 -18.62
C ALA A 62 -4.42 8.29 -18.84
N PRO A 63 -4.69 9.57 -19.14
CA PRO A 63 -6.01 9.99 -19.61
C PRO A 63 -6.29 9.34 -20.96
N PHE A 64 -7.53 8.86 -21.18
CA PHE A 64 -7.88 8.19 -22.41
C PHE A 64 -8.46 9.15 -23.46
N GLN A 65 -7.82 9.24 -24.62
CA GLN A 65 -8.23 10.14 -25.67
C GLN A 65 -9.40 9.61 -26.49
N LEU A 66 -10.48 10.39 -26.57
CA LEU A 66 -11.61 10.17 -27.48
C LEU A 66 -11.29 10.84 -28.81
N LYS A 67 -11.18 10.06 -29.89
CA LYS A 67 -10.76 10.54 -31.21
C LYS A 67 -11.46 9.81 -32.37
N THR A 68 -11.49 10.44 -33.51
CA THR A 68 -11.94 9.85 -34.77
C THR A 68 -11.14 8.59 -35.11
N GLY A 69 -11.83 7.56 -35.63
CA GLY A 69 -11.24 6.26 -35.94
C GLY A 69 -11.16 5.31 -34.76
N LEU A 70 -11.57 5.73 -33.55
CA LEU A 70 -11.62 4.87 -32.38
C LEU A 70 -12.73 3.82 -32.53
N SER A 71 -12.42 2.54 -32.36
CA SER A 71 -13.42 1.47 -32.26
C SER A 71 -13.89 1.32 -30.82
N LEU A 72 -15.19 1.45 -30.57
CA LEU A 72 -15.77 1.28 -29.23
C LEU A 72 -15.48 -0.09 -28.65
N LYS A 73 -15.55 -1.13 -29.49
CA LYS A 73 -15.29 -2.52 -29.09
C LYS A 73 -13.82 -2.75 -28.74
N THR A 74 -12.90 -2.32 -29.61
CA THR A 74 -11.47 -2.53 -29.40
C THR A 74 -10.96 -1.69 -28.21
N ALA A 75 -11.46 -0.47 -28.06
CA ALA A 75 -11.15 0.40 -26.93
C ALA A 75 -11.87 -0.01 -25.62
N ARG A 76 -12.80 -0.97 -25.68
CA ARG A 76 -13.64 -1.38 -24.54
C ARG A 76 -14.28 -0.15 -23.86
N LEU A 77 -14.76 0.81 -24.67
CA LEU A 77 -15.14 2.14 -24.16
C LEU A 77 -16.25 2.10 -23.11
N PRO A 78 -17.34 1.30 -23.25
CA PRO A 78 -18.35 1.20 -22.19
C PRO A 78 -17.80 0.70 -20.85
N GLU A 79 -16.87 -0.25 -20.87
CA GLU A 79 -16.23 -0.78 -19.67
C GLU A 79 -15.30 0.26 -19.03
N ARG A 80 -14.57 1.01 -19.84
CA ARG A 80 -13.74 2.13 -19.39
C ARG A 80 -14.60 3.22 -18.70
N LEU A 81 -15.75 3.55 -19.27
CA LEU A 81 -16.70 4.48 -18.67
C LEU A 81 -17.21 3.96 -17.31
N GLN A 82 -17.58 2.67 -17.23
CA GLN A 82 -18.02 2.06 -15.97
C GLN A 82 -16.94 2.10 -14.89
N ARG A 83 -15.68 1.81 -15.24
CA ARG A 83 -14.55 1.91 -14.30
C ARG A 83 -14.35 3.33 -13.75
N LEU A 84 -14.63 4.35 -14.55
CA LEU A 84 -14.60 5.76 -14.16
C LEU A 84 -15.87 6.22 -13.42
N GLY A 85 -16.81 5.30 -13.16
CA GLY A 85 -18.04 5.58 -12.44
C GLY A 85 -19.16 6.19 -13.28
N TYR A 86 -19.03 6.19 -14.63
CA TYR A 86 -20.10 6.61 -15.50
C TYR A 86 -21.24 5.57 -15.52
N ARG A 87 -22.48 6.07 -15.63
CA ARG A 87 -23.69 5.25 -15.59
C ARG A 87 -24.43 5.32 -16.92
N PRO A 88 -24.86 4.16 -17.47
CA PRO A 88 -25.71 4.17 -18.66
C PRO A 88 -27.12 4.69 -18.32
N VAL A 89 -27.64 5.57 -19.16
CA VAL A 89 -29.00 6.10 -19.06
C VAL A 89 -29.81 5.79 -20.31
N GLY A 90 -31.16 5.70 -20.16
CA GLY A 90 -32.04 5.25 -21.24
C GLY A 90 -32.21 6.26 -22.39
N ASP A 91 -32.30 7.56 -22.10
CA ASP A 91 -32.62 8.58 -23.10
C ASP A 91 -31.69 9.79 -23.05
N THR A 92 -31.68 10.54 -21.95
CA THR A 92 -31.01 11.85 -21.88
C THR A 92 -29.93 11.85 -20.83
N VAL A 93 -28.74 12.32 -21.18
CA VAL A 93 -27.65 12.58 -20.22
C VAL A 93 -27.97 13.91 -19.50
N ALA A 94 -28.29 13.81 -18.21
CA ALA A 94 -28.73 14.96 -17.41
C ALA A 94 -27.68 15.43 -16.40
N SER A 95 -26.78 14.55 -15.98
CA SER A 95 -25.79 14.82 -14.94
C SER A 95 -24.41 14.36 -15.36
N ALA A 96 -23.36 15.04 -14.88
CA ALA A 96 -21.99 14.56 -15.08
C ALA A 96 -21.84 13.13 -14.57
N GLY A 97 -21.22 12.27 -15.39
CA GLY A 97 -21.13 10.84 -15.14
C GLY A 97 -22.24 10.00 -15.78
N ASP A 98 -23.17 10.60 -16.51
CA ASP A 98 -24.16 9.85 -17.30
C ASP A 98 -23.64 9.62 -18.73
N TYR A 99 -23.96 8.47 -19.34
CA TYR A 99 -23.76 8.25 -20.77
C TYR A 99 -24.94 7.53 -21.42
N HIS A 100 -25.18 7.83 -22.68
CA HIS A 100 -26.21 7.18 -23.51
C HIS A 100 -25.60 6.62 -24.79
N LEU A 101 -25.76 5.33 -25.01
CA LEU A 101 -25.21 4.62 -26.18
C LEU A 101 -26.34 4.14 -27.08
N THR A 102 -26.29 4.58 -28.34
CA THR A 102 -27.14 4.07 -29.45
C THR A 102 -26.24 3.45 -30.52
N PRO A 103 -26.78 2.77 -31.56
CA PRO A 103 -25.99 2.30 -32.68
C PRO A 103 -25.28 3.41 -33.46
N GLU A 104 -25.85 4.62 -33.46
CA GLU A 104 -25.41 5.77 -34.24
C GLU A 104 -24.55 6.76 -33.45
N ALA A 105 -24.66 6.78 -32.11
CA ALA A 105 -23.97 7.76 -31.29
C ALA A 105 -23.72 7.28 -29.85
N LEU A 106 -22.63 7.80 -29.25
CA LEU A 106 -22.37 7.69 -27.82
C LEU A 106 -22.28 9.12 -27.25
N THR A 107 -23.26 9.50 -26.45
CA THR A 107 -23.27 10.79 -25.74
C THR A 107 -22.81 10.58 -24.31
N ILE A 108 -21.86 11.40 -23.86
CA ILE A 108 -21.25 11.31 -22.53
C ILE A 108 -21.29 12.67 -21.87
N PHE A 109 -21.79 12.76 -20.65
CA PHE A 109 -21.63 13.96 -19.81
C PHE A 109 -20.35 13.79 -18.99
N LEU A 110 -19.24 14.38 -19.47
CA LEU A 110 -17.93 14.25 -18.85
C LEU A 110 -17.90 14.86 -17.45
N HIS A 111 -17.16 14.24 -16.55
CA HIS A 111 -16.88 14.83 -15.25
C HIS A 111 -16.03 16.09 -15.38
N ALA A 112 -16.23 17.03 -14.46
CA ALA A 112 -15.30 18.15 -14.33
C ALA A 112 -13.94 17.64 -13.83
N GLN A 113 -12.88 18.18 -14.43
CA GLN A 113 -11.50 17.89 -13.98
C GLN A 113 -10.88 19.21 -13.49
N PRO A 114 -11.14 19.63 -12.24
CA PRO A 114 -10.69 20.91 -11.71
C PRO A 114 -9.18 21.08 -11.76
N GLU A 115 -8.44 19.99 -11.53
CA GLU A 115 -6.96 19.98 -11.56
C GLU A 115 -6.39 20.22 -12.98
N ALA A 116 -7.16 19.88 -14.03
CA ALA A 116 -6.82 20.17 -15.43
C ALA A 116 -7.55 21.40 -15.98
N PHE A 117 -8.29 22.14 -15.14
CA PHE A 117 -9.12 23.28 -15.52
C PHE A 117 -10.20 22.94 -16.57
N VAL A 118 -10.61 21.68 -16.65
CA VAL A 118 -11.65 21.22 -17.58
C VAL A 118 -13.00 21.23 -16.85
N LYS A 119 -13.97 21.97 -17.41
CA LYS A 119 -15.35 21.97 -16.92
C LYS A 119 -16.10 20.74 -17.40
N ALA A 120 -17.09 20.30 -16.62
CA ALA A 120 -18.02 19.29 -17.07
C ALA A 120 -18.73 19.76 -18.35
N ASN A 121 -18.75 18.92 -19.37
CA ASN A 121 -19.42 19.21 -20.62
C ASN A 121 -19.97 17.93 -21.26
N VAL A 122 -20.96 18.08 -22.13
CA VAL A 122 -21.55 16.98 -22.88
C VAL A 122 -20.83 16.84 -24.22
N VAL A 123 -20.36 15.64 -24.53
CA VAL A 123 -19.74 15.31 -25.81
C VAL A 123 -20.50 14.15 -26.46
N THR A 124 -20.67 14.23 -27.78
CA THR A 124 -21.26 13.18 -28.60
C THR A 124 -20.24 12.63 -29.57
N LEU A 125 -20.06 11.33 -29.56
CA LEU A 125 -19.27 10.58 -30.53
C LEU A 125 -20.24 10.03 -31.58
N ASP A 126 -20.23 10.54 -32.79
CA ASP A 126 -20.99 9.97 -33.90
C ASP A 126 -20.35 8.65 -34.33
N LEU A 127 -21.15 7.61 -34.55
CA LEU A 127 -20.71 6.26 -34.78
C LEU A 127 -21.17 5.76 -36.15
N GLN A 128 -20.26 5.06 -36.84
CA GLN A 128 -20.58 4.25 -38.00
C GLN A 128 -19.96 2.87 -37.81
N GLU A 129 -20.79 1.85 -37.75
CA GLU A 129 -20.36 0.46 -37.50
C GLU A 129 -19.47 0.29 -36.27
N GLY A 130 -19.76 1.08 -35.21
CA GLY A 130 -19.01 1.07 -33.96
C GLY A 130 -17.65 1.79 -34.00
N LEU A 131 -17.36 2.51 -35.09
CA LEU A 131 -16.20 3.40 -35.23
C LEU A 131 -16.64 4.85 -35.00
N VAL A 132 -15.85 5.61 -34.24
CA VAL A 132 -16.05 7.04 -34.05
C VAL A 132 -15.70 7.79 -35.34
N THR A 133 -16.68 8.47 -35.91
CA THR A 133 -16.49 9.29 -37.12
C THR A 133 -16.24 10.74 -36.79
N GLN A 134 -16.90 11.25 -35.74
CA GLN A 134 -16.72 12.62 -35.25
C GLN A 134 -16.84 12.69 -33.72
N VAL A 135 -16.19 13.69 -33.14
CA VAL A 135 -16.32 14.04 -31.71
C VAL A 135 -16.85 15.48 -31.65
N LEU A 136 -18.02 15.64 -31.07
CA LEU A 136 -18.78 16.88 -31.06
C LEU A 136 -19.05 17.37 -29.64
N SER A 137 -19.03 18.67 -29.43
CA SER A 137 -19.46 19.32 -28.18
C SER A 137 -20.93 19.68 -28.28
N GLU A 138 -21.70 19.36 -27.26
CA GLU A 138 -23.12 19.75 -27.16
C GLU A 138 -23.25 21.10 -26.40
N PRO A 139 -24.32 21.92 -26.66
CA PRO A 139 -25.47 21.63 -27.55
C PRO A 139 -25.22 21.98 -29.03
N ASP A 140 -24.15 22.69 -29.35
CA ASP A 140 -23.94 23.31 -30.68
C ASP A 140 -23.45 22.32 -31.75
N ARG A 141 -23.21 21.05 -31.39
CA ARG A 141 -22.63 19.98 -32.24
C ARG A 141 -21.37 20.45 -33.00
N THR A 142 -20.54 21.23 -32.32
CA THR A 142 -19.28 21.71 -32.89
C THR A 142 -18.17 20.66 -32.71
N PRO A 143 -17.36 20.39 -33.76
CA PRO A 143 -16.22 19.51 -33.61
C PRO A 143 -15.26 19.99 -32.52
N ILE A 144 -14.91 19.09 -31.59
CA ILE A 144 -14.00 19.38 -30.50
C ILE A 144 -12.84 18.38 -30.46
N PHE A 145 -11.62 18.91 -30.29
CA PHE A 145 -10.41 18.10 -30.19
C PHE A 145 -9.29 18.90 -29.50
N PRO A 146 -8.51 18.31 -28.59
CA PRO A 146 -8.62 16.93 -28.07
C PRO A 146 -9.68 16.81 -26.96
N VAL A 147 -10.27 15.61 -26.83
CA VAL A 147 -11.16 15.26 -25.72
C VAL A 147 -10.59 14.05 -25.00
N PHE A 148 -10.58 14.09 -23.66
CA PHE A 148 -10.06 13.02 -22.83
C PHE A 148 -11.07 12.63 -21.76
N LEU A 149 -11.15 11.31 -21.50
CA LEU A 149 -11.65 10.81 -20.23
C LEU A 149 -10.59 11.03 -19.15
N GLU A 150 -11.02 11.28 -17.94
CA GLU A 150 -10.15 11.43 -16.79
C GLU A 150 -9.30 10.19 -16.52
N PRO A 151 -8.10 10.36 -15.96
CA PRO A 151 -7.27 9.24 -15.56
C PRO A 151 -7.86 8.50 -14.37
N GLU A 152 -7.77 7.18 -14.35
CA GLU A 152 -8.17 6.33 -13.21
C GLU A 152 -7.15 6.46 -12.07
N LEU A 153 -7.62 6.54 -10.82
CA LEU A 153 -6.75 6.43 -9.65
C LEU A 153 -6.33 4.96 -9.45
N ILE A 154 -5.05 4.67 -9.68
CA ILE A 154 -4.50 3.32 -9.50
C ILE A 154 -4.22 3.04 -8.02
N SER A 155 -3.70 4.04 -7.31
CA SER A 155 -3.28 3.89 -5.92
C SER A 155 -3.16 5.23 -5.21
N GLY A 156 -3.62 5.26 -3.95
CA GLY A 156 -3.30 6.33 -3.00
C GLY A 156 -2.26 5.84 -2.00
N LEU A 157 -0.98 6.17 -2.20
CA LEU A 157 0.12 5.74 -1.35
C LEU A 157 0.55 6.85 -0.40
N ARG A 158 0.98 6.52 0.83
CA ARG A 158 1.60 7.47 1.76
C ARG A 158 3.04 7.09 2.08
N GLY A 159 3.95 8.05 1.87
CA GLY A 159 5.34 8.01 2.31
C GLY A 159 6.21 6.91 1.71
N ALA A 160 7.47 6.84 2.16
CA ALA A 160 8.48 5.89 1.70
C ALA A 160 8.14 4.40 1.95
N SER A 161 7.12 4.10 2.75
CA SER A 161 6.74 2.73 3.13
C SER A 161 5.66 2.11 2.24
N ARG A 162 5.30 2.75 1.11
CA ARG A 162 4.28 2.25 0.17
C ARG A 162 2.95 1.91 0.84
N GLN A 163 2.47 2.79 1.73
CA GLN A 163 1.27 2.56 2.54
C GLN A 163 0.07 3.23 1.90
N VAL A 164 -1.00 2.49 1.71
CA VAL A 164 -2.32 3.07 1.42
C VAL A 164 -2.92 3.48 2.76
N ARG A 165 -3.22 4.77 2.94
CA ARG A 165 -3.84 5.26 4.18
C ARG A 165 -4.89 6.30 3.86
N GLU A 166 -6.10 6.05 4.28
CA GLU A 166 -7.14 7.05 4.39
C GLU A 166 -7.22 7.49 5.85
N TRP A 167 -7.01 8.79 6.13
CA TRP A 167 -7.20 9.32 7.47
C TRP A 167 -8.69 9.49 7.76
N ILE A 168 -9.15 8.85 8.82
CA ILE A 168 -10.56 8.92 9.22
C ILE A 168 -10.64 9.74 10.51
N PRO A 169 -11.35 10.91 10.50
CA PRO A 169 -11.60 11.69 11.71
C PRO A 169 -12.30 10.84 12.77
N LEU A 170 -11.94 11.03 14.05
CA LEU A 170 -12.51 10.25 15.16
C LEU A 170 -14.03 10.30 15.20
N ALA A 171 -14.63 11.41 14.78
CA ALA A 171 -16.09 11.57 14.69
C ALA A 171 -16.76 10.63 13.67
N ARG A 172 -16.00 10.11 12.70
CA ARG A 172 -16.48 9.17 11.67
C ARG A 172 -16.13 7.71 11.99
N ILE A 173 -15.42 7.46 13.08
CA ILE A 173 -15.11 6.09 13.55
C ILE A 173 -16.25 5.64 14.48
N PRO A 174 -16.90 4.49 14.21
CA PRO A 174 -17.99 3.99 15.03
C PRO A 174 -17.59 3.88 16.52
N GLU A 175 -18.44 4.38 17.39
CA GLU A 175 -18.19 4.40 18.84
C GLU A 175 -17.91 2.99 19.38
N ARG A 176 -18.63 1.98 18.87
CA ARG A 176 -18.46 0.57 19.23
C ARG A 176 -17.04 0.05 18.95
N LEU A 177 -16.43 0.46 17.83
CA LEU A 177 -15.03 0.11 17.50
C LEU A 177 -14.05 0.79 18.46
N VAL A 178 -14.27 2.09 18.72
CA VAL A 178 -13.46 2.87 19.67
C VAL A 178 -13.51 2.23 21.05
N GLU A 179 -14.70 1.97 21.57
CA GLU A 179 -14.91 1.36 22.89
C GLU A 179 -14.27 -0.04 22.99
N THR A 180 -14.36 -0.83 21.93
CA THR A 180 -13.75 -2.17 21.87
C THR A 180 -12.23 -2.09 21.98
N ILE A 181 -11.60 -1.20 21.23
CA ILE A 181 -10.15 -1.01 21.28
C ILE A 181 -9.71 -0.50 22.64
N LEU A 182 -10.42 0.48 23.20
CA LEU A 182 -10.15 0.98 24.55
C LEU A 182 -10.31 -0.12 25.62
N ALA A 183 -11.34 -0.94 25.53
CA ALA A 183 -11.58 -2.04 26.48
C ALA A 183 -10.46 -3.09 26.46
N VAL A 184 -9.87 -3.34 25.30
CA VAL A 184 -8.80 -4.34 25.09
C VAL A 184 -7.44 -3.79 25.45
N GLU A 185 -7.09 -2.59 24.97
CA GLU A 185 -5.74 -2.06 25.02
C GLU A 185 -5.48 -1.13 26.20
N ASP A 186 -6.46 -0.26 26.52
CA ASP A 186 -6.27 0.78 27.53
C ASP A 186 -7.59 1.21 28.16
N ARG A 187 -8.14 0.37 29.02
CA ARG A 187 -9.44 0.58 29.67
C ARG A 187 -9.55 1.92 30.41
N ARG A 188 -8.44 2.47 30.86
CA ARG A 188 -8.38 3.71 31.65
C ARG A 188 -7.79 4.88 30.86
N PHE A 189 -7.83 4.82 29.55
CA PHE A 189 -7.23 5.81 28.65
C PHE A 189 -7.56 7.26 29.06
N TYR A 190 -8.81 7.55 29.35
CA TYR A 190 -9.25 8.90 29.70
C TYR A 190 -8.88 9.33 31.12
N SER A 191 -8.32 8.44 31.96
CA SER A 191 -8.07 8.71 33.40
C SER A 191 -6.59 8.79 33.78
N HIS A 192 -5.66 8.63 32.84
CA HIS A 192 -4.22 8.76 33.11
C HIS A 192 -3.57 9.79 32.17
N VAL A 193 -2.32 10.16 32.46
CA VAL A 193 -1.53 11.16 31.73
C VAL A 193 -0.37 10.51 30.94
N GLY A 194 -0.69 9.60 30.04
CA GLY A 194 0.27 8.89 29.16
C GLY A 194 0.79 7.59 29.77
N ILE A 195 0.83 7.43 31.05
CA ILE A 195 1.22 6.20 31.77
C ILE A 195 0.10 5.82 32.74
N ASP A 196 -0.24 4.53 32.81
CA ASP A 196 -1.15 3.98 33.84
C ASP A 196 -0.36 3.19 34.90
N PRO A 197 -0.02 3.78 36.06
CA PRO A 197 0.72 3.08 37.11
C PRO A 197 0.00 1.84 37.63
N MET A 198 -1.35 1.87 37.67
CA MET A 198 -2.13 0.71 38.12
C MET A 198 -2.10 -0.44 37.14
N ALA A 199 -2.10 -0.14 35.84
CA ALA A 199 -1.95 -1.18 34.79
C ALA A 199 -0.54 -1.79 34.86
N VAL A 200 0.49 -0.99 35.04
CA VAL A 200 1.87 -1.45 35.26
C VAL A 200 1.95 -2.34 36.50
N GLY A 201 1.42 -1.90 37.64
CA GLY A 201 1.40 -2.69 38.87
C GLY A 201 0.69 -4.02 38.72
N ARG A 202 -0.47 -4.06 38.05
CA ARG A 202 -1.21 -5.31 37.74
C ARG A 202 -0.41 -6.23 36.82
N ALA A 203 0.23 -5.67 35.81
CA ALA A 203 1.03 -6.47 34.86
C ALA A 203 2.24 -7.10 35.56
N VAL A 204 2.95 -6.35 36.39
CA VAL A 204 4.07 -6.86 37.21
C VAL A 204 3.60 -7.97 38.14
N TRP A 205 2.50 -7.77 38.86
CA TRP A 205 1.95 -8.79 39.76
C TRP A 205 1.57 -10.08 39.02
N ARG A 206 0.86 -9.96 37.90
CA ARG A 206 0.44 -11.13 37.11
C ARG A 206 1.62 -11.86 36.47
N ASN A 207 2.62 -11.12 35.99
CA ASN A 207 3.80 -11.73 35.38
C ASN A 207 4.66 -12.46 36.42
N LEU A 208 4.76 -11.91 37.66
CA LEU A 208 5.43 -12.59 38.77
C LEU A 208 4.69 -13.87 39.21
N THR A 209 3.36 -13.80 39.30
CA THR A 209 2.56 -14.94 39.78
C THR A 209 2.43 -16.08 38.77
N LYS A 210 2.54 -15.79 37.46
CA LYS A 210 2.41 -16.80 36.38
C LYS A 210 3.72 -17.22 35.75
N GLY A 211 4.87 -16.71 36.21
CA GLY A 211 6.20 -17.13 35.75
C GLY A 211 6.54 -16.74 34.31
N GLY A 212 5.88 -15.72 33.73
CA GLY A 212 6.13 -15.27 32.36
C GLY A 212 5.41 -13.98 32.01
N VAL A 213 5.75 -13.39 30.84
CA VAL A 213 5.10 -12.16 30.37
C VAL A 213 3.71 -12.48 29.80
N VAL A 214 2.70 -12.45 30.68
CA VAL A 214 1.31 -12.80 30.33
C VAL A 214 0.47 -11.55 30.00
N GLN A 215 0.79 -10.40 30.59
CA GLN A 215 0.04 -9.14 30.41
C GLN A 215 0.97 -7.96 30.18
N GLY A 216 0.66 -7.14 29.17
CA GLY A 216 1.29 -5.83 28.93
C GLY A 216 0.61 -4.75 29.76
N GLY A 217 1.40 -3.77 30.23
CA GLY A 217 0.91 -2.57 30.95
C GLY A 217 1.16 -1.27 30.18
N SER A 218 1.30 -1.33 28.84
CA SER A 218 1.53 -0.14 28.01
C SER A 218 0.20 0.51 27.64
N THR A 219 0.14 1.83 27.71
CA THR A 219 -1.02 2.64 27.32
C THR A 219 -1.07 2.84 25.80
N ILE A 220 -2.22 3.26 25.27
CA ILE A 220 -2.41 3.67 23.88
C ILE A 220 -1.41 4.78 23.49
N THR A 221 -1.20 5.78 24.36
CA THR A 221 -0.25 6.86 24.09
C THR A 221 1.19 6.37 24.00
N GLN A 222 1.58 5.39 24.83
CA GLN A 222 2.90 4.74 24.72
C GLN A 222 3.05 3.93 23.44
N GLN A 223 1.98 3.25 23.01
CA GLN A 223 1.98 2.49 21.75
C GLN A 223 2.09 3.43 20.55
N LEU A 224 1.36 4.56 20.56
CA LEU A 224 1.44 5.59 19.54
C LEU A 224 2.85 6.19 19.46
N ALA A 225 3.40 6.60 20.59
CA ALA A 225 4.78 7.12 20.67
C ALA A 225 5.80 6.12 20.10
N LYS A 226 5.67 4.83 20.46
CA LYS A 226 6.50 3.76 19.91
C LYS A 226 6.40 3.68 18.38
N ASN A 227 5.18 3.71 17.84
CA ASN A 227 4.96 3.52 16.40
C ASN A 227 5.45 4.69 15.57
N LEU A 228 5.32 5.93 16.08
CA LEU A 228 5.70 7.14 15.35
C LEU A 228 7.20 7.47 15.45
N PHE A 229 7.82 7.27 16.64
CA PHE A 229 9.11 7.91 16.92
C PHE A 229 10.25 6.94 17.25
N TYR A 230 9.98 5.62 17.37
CA TYR A 230 11.01 4.68 17.82
C TYR A 230 11.12 3.43 16.94
N SER A 231 12.34 2.91 16.84
CA SER A 231 12.62 1.66 16.11
C SER A 231 12.07 0.43 16.86
N PRO A 232 11.89 -0.72 16.16
CA PRO A 232 11.34 -1.95 16.74
C PRO A 232 12.19 -2.63 17.84
N ALA A 233 13.44 -2.17 18.07
CA ALA A 233 14.36 -2.79 19.03
C ALA A 233 13.78 -2.85 20.44
N ARG A 234 13.85 -4.02 21.08
CA ARG A 234 13.27 -4.26 22.44
C ARG A 234 14.31 -3.99 23.52
N THR A 235 14.48 -2.73 23.94
CA THR A 235 15.40 -2.33 25.00
C THR A 235 14.66 -1.61 26.14
N PHE A 236 15.21 -1.69 27.35
CA PHE A 236 14.67 -0.97 28.52
C PHE A 236 14.75 0.55 28.32
N VAL A 237 15.84 1.04 27.74
CA VAL A 237 16.05 2.47 27.45
C VAL A 237 14.94 3.00 26.52
N ARG A 238 14.60 2.24 25.47
CA ARG A 238 13.48 2.60 24.60
C ARG A 238 12.17 2.68 25.39
N LYS A 239 11.93 1.76 26.34
CA LYS A 239 10.68 1.78 27.12
C LYS A 239 10.56 3.02 28.00
N VAL A 240 11.68 3.50 28.55
CA VAL A 240 11.72 4.78 29.28
C VAL A 240 11.46 5.96 28.33
N LYS A 241 12.07 5.96 27.14
CA LYS A 241 11.84 6.99 26.12
C LYS A 241 10.37 7.03 25.67
N GLU A 242 9.73 5.87 25.44
CA GLU A 242 8.30 5.76 25.11
C GLU A 242 7.43 6.37 26.21
N ALA A 243 7.74 6.10 27.48
CA ALA A 243 6.99 6.63 28.60
C ALA A 243 7.10 8.16 28.70
N LEU A 244 8.30 8.70 28.53
CA LEU A 244 8.51 10.16 28.49
C LEU A 244 7.80 10.81 27.30
N ALA A 245 7.92 10.23 26.10
CA ALA A 245 7.22 10.72 24.94
C ALA A 245 5.69 10.70 25.11
N ALA A 246 5.15 9.66 25.77
CA ALA A 246 3.72 9.59 26.08
C ALA A 246 3.27 10.72 27.02
N ILE A 247 4.05 11.06 28.04
CA ILE A 247 3.76 12.18 28.92
C ILE A 247 3.79 13.51 28.16
N VAL A 248 4.80 13.70 27.29
CA VAL A 248 4.93 14.90 26.48
C VAL A 248 3.73 15.03 25.49
N LEU A 249 3.35 13.96 24.83
CA LEU A 249 2.18 13.96 23.95
C LEU A 249 0.91 14.34 24.70
N GLU A 250 0.67 13.78 25.88
CA GLU A 250 -0.51 14.10 26.72
C GLU A 250 -0.50 15.53 27.25
N SER A 251 0.68 16.17 27.33
CA SER A 251 0.78 17.59 27.68
C SER A 251 0.50 18.54 26.53
N LYS A 252 0.72 18.08 25.28
CA LYS A 252 0.56 18.88 24.06
C LYS A 252 -0.81 18.70 23.40
N TYR A 253 -1.37 17.50 23.47
CA TYR A 253 -2.55 17.09 22.70
C TYR A 253 -3.67 16.59 23.61
N ARG A 254 -4.92 16.80 23.17
CA ARG A 254 -6.09 16.28 23.88
C ARG A 254 -6.23 14.78 23.65
N LYS A 255 -6.83 14.08 24.58
CA LYS A 255 -7.10 12.63 24.47
C LYS A 255 -7.73 12.21 23.13
N ARG A 256 -8.65 13.02 22.60
CA ARG A 256 -9.31 12.74 21.32
C ARG A 256 -8.35 12.81 20.15
N GLU A 257 -7.42 13.75 20.13
CA GLU A 257 -6.40 13.89 19.08
C GLU A 257 -5.41 12.73 19.13
N ILE A 258 -4.99 12.31 20.32
CA ILE A 258 -4.13 11.14 20.53
C ILE A 258 -4.81 9.87 20.05
N LEU A 259 -6.10 9.69 20.39
CA LEU A 259 -6.88 8.52 20.00
C LEU A 259 -7.11 8.47 18.48
N GLU A 260 -7.43 9.60 17.86
CA GLU A 260 -7.58 9.73 16.41
C GLU A 260 -6.28 9.33 15.70
N SER A 261 -5.16 9.90 16.11
CA SER A 261 -3.85 9.55 15.56
C SER A 261 -3.53 8.06 15.76
N TYR A 262 -3.84 7.50 16.94
CA TYR A 262 -3.62 6.08 17.22
C TYR A 262 -4.42 5.16 16.29
N LEU A 263 -5.71 5.43 16.13
CA LEU A 263 -6.61 4.61 15.29
C LEU A 263 -6.25 4.67 13.81
N ASN A 264 -5.61 5.75 13.36
CA ASN A 264 -5.15 5.91 11.99
C ASN A 264 -3.71 5.39 11.77
N GLU A 265 -2.87 5.34 12.82
CA GLU A 265 -1.45 5.01 12.72
C GLU A 265 -1.10 3.58 13.16
N ILE A 266 -2.02 2.88 13.80
CA ILE A 266 -1.72 1.54 14.31
C ILE A 266 -1.52 0.54 13.20
N TYR A 267 -0.41 -0.22 13.29
CA TYR A 267 -0.12 -1.33 12.39
C TYR A 267 -1.02 -2.53 12.70
N LEU A 268 -1.76 -3.02 11.72
CA LEU A 268 -2.74 -4.09 11.85
C LEU A 268 -2.44 -5.32 10.97
N GLY A 269 -1.25 -5.39 10.37
CA GLY A 269 -0.79 -6.55 9.62
C GLY A 269 -0.43 -6.25 8.18
N GLN A 270 -0.42 -7.30 7.38
CA GLN A 270 -0.15 -7.24 5.94
C GLN A 270 -1.22 -7.98 5.15
N ALA A 271 -1.69 -7.37 4.07
CA ALA A 271 -2.42 -8.01 3.01
C ALA A 271 -1.55 -7.95 1.73
N GLY A 272 -1.07 -9.11 1.29
CA GLY A 272 -0.08 -9.14 0.21
C GLY A 272 1.21 -8.40 0.60
N PHE A 273 1.55 -7.34 -0.15
CA PHE A 273 2.74 -6.49 0.08
C PHE A 273 2.42 -5.22 0.85
N VAL A 274 1.13 -4.90 0.98
CA VAL A 274 0.69 -3.66 1.62
C VAL A 274 0.64 -3.87 3.12
N SER A 275 1.39 -3.04 3.84
CA SER A 275 1.25 -2.94 5.29
C SER A 275 -0.04 -2.21 5.62
N ILE A 276 -0.88 -2.81 6.44
CA ILE A 276 -2.17 -2.28 6.86
C ILE A 276 -1.96 -1.40 8.08
N TYR A 277 -2.24 -0.12 7.94
CA TYR A 277 -2.21 0.85 9.02
C TYR A 277 -3.56 1.52 9.17
N GLY A 278 -3.99 1.69 10.41
CA GLY A 278 -5.29 2.28 10.74
C GLY A 278 -6.46 1.32 10.60
N VAL A 279 -7.50 1.63 11.36
CA VAL A 279 -8.71 0.80 11.44
C VAL A 279 -9.54 0.81 10.15
N GLY A 280 -9.52 1.94 9.40
CA GLY A 280 -10.23 2.06 8.13
C GLY A 280 -9.66 1.14 7.06
N GLU A 281 -8.34 1.16 6.89
CA GLU A 281 -7.66 0.26 5.96
C GLU A 281 -7.83 -1.21 6.35
N ALA A 282 -7.82 -1.51 7.66
CA ALA A 282 -8.09 -2.87 8.13
C ALA A 282 -9.51 -3.35 7.81
N ALA A 283 -10.53 -2.49 7.95
CA ALA A 283 -11.89 -2.79 7.58
C ALA A 283 -12.03 -3.07 6.08
N HIS A 284 -11.44 -2.21 5.27
CA HIS A 284 -11.48 -2.35 3.81
C HIS A 284 -10.71 -3.60 3.34
N ARG A 285 -9.48 -3.79 3.82
CA ARG A 285 -8.60 -4.88 3.35
C ARG A 285 -8.97 -6.26 3.85
N TYR A 286 -9.46 -6.36 5.09
CA TYR A 286 -9.83 -7.68 5.63
C TYR A 286 -11.26 -8.06 5.33
N PHE A 287 -12.17 -7.08 5.26
CA PHE A 287 -13.61 -7.36 5.17
C PHE A 287 -14.30 -6.77 3.94
N GLY A 288 -13.62 -5.91 3.16
CA GLY A 288 -14.21 -5.21 2.00
C GLY A 288 -15.33 -4.26 2.39
N LYS A 289 -15.30 -3.72 3.63
CA LYS A 289 -16.38 -2.94 4.24
C LYS A 289 -15.88 -1.57 4.69
N SER A 290 -16.81 -0.60 4.71
CA SER A 290 -16.64 0.62 5.48
C SER A 290 -16.71 0.33 6.99
N LEU A 291 -16.23 1.25 7.82
CA LEU A 291 -16.24 1.07 9.28
C LEU A 291 -17.65 0.88 9.85
N ASP A 292 -18.66 1.53 9.26
CA ASP A 292 -20.05 1.50 9.72
C ASP A 292 -20.75 0.15 9.42
N GLU A 293 -20.21 -0.63 8.47
CA GLU A 293 -20.74 -1.93 8.07
C GLU A 293 -20.15 -3.12 8.85
N LEU A 294 -19.18 -2.84 9.73
CA LEU A 294 -18.51 -3.88 10.49
C LEU A 294 -19.45 -4.53 11.51
N THR A 295 -19.44 -5.86 11.53
CA THR A 295 -20.12 -6.64 12.56
C THR A 295 -19.36 -6.60 13.90
N THR A 296 -20.03 -7.01 14.98
CA THR A 296 -19.37 -7.14 16.31
C THR A 296 -18.18 -8.10 16.26
N GLY A 297 -18.28 -9.18 15.49
CA GLY A 297 -17.19 -10.14 15.30
C GLY A 297 -16.00 -9.54 14.57
N GLU A 298 -16.24 -8.76 13.52
CA GLU A 298 -15.20 -8.08 12.74
C GLU A 298 -14.52 -6.97 13.55
N ILE A 299 -15.27 -6.17 14.30
CA ILE A 299 -14.75 -5.18 15.24
C ILE A 299 -13.82 -5.83 16.28
N ALA A 300 -14.27 -6.94 16.89
CA ALA A 300 -13.48 -7.68 17.86
C ALA A 300 -12.20 -8.27 17.22
N MET A 301 -12.25 -8.65 15.95
CA MET A 301 -11.09 -9.13 15.21
C MET A 301 -10.08 -8.01 15.00
N ILE A 302 -10.48 -6.83 14.51
CA ILE A 302 -9.59 -5.66 14.35
C ILE A 302 -8.90 -5.33 15.68
N ALA A 303 -9.65 -5.23 16.78
CA ALA A 303 -9.08 -4.99 18.10
C ALA A 303 -8.13 -6.13 18.54
N GLY A 304 -8.41 -7.36 18.15
CA GLY A 304 -7.57 -8.53 18.43
C GLY A 304 -6.23 -8.51 17.71
N LEU A 305 -6.17 -7.97 16.49
CA LEU A 305 -4.96 -7.87 15.67
C LEU A 305 -3.88 -7.00 16.33
N ILE A 306 -4.26 -6.00 17.12
CA ILE A 306 -3.33 -5.05 17.75
C ILE A 306 -2.24 -5.77 18.58
N LYS A 307 -2.58 -6.87 19.23
CA LYS A 307 -1.64 -7.63 20.06
C LYS A 307 -0.52 -8.29 19.27
N GLY A 308 -0.79 -8.68 18.02
CA GLY A 308 0.18 -9.38 17.17
C GLY A 308 -0.32 -9.44 15.73
N PRO A 309 -0.20 -8.35 14.98
CA PRO A 309 -0.83 -8.20 13.67
C PRO A 309 -0.45 -9.31 12.68
N ASN A 310 0.82 -9.68 12.63
CA ASN A 310 1.29 -10.72 11.72
C ASN A 310 0.95 -12.14 12.20
N THR A 311 0.88 -12.34 13.53
CA THR A 311 0.54 -13.65 14.13
C THR A 311 -0.94 -13.97 13.96
N PHE A 312 -1.79 -12.95 14.08
CA PHE A 312 -3.24 -13.10 14.01
C PHE A 312 -3.84 -12.63 12.69
N ALA A 313 -3.01 -12.40 11.64
CA ALA A 313 -3.49 -11.98 10.33
C ALA A 313 -4.53 -12.97 9.78
N PRO A 314 -5.79 -12.57 9.58
CA PRO A 314 -6.87 -13.50 9.22
C PRO A 314 -6.73 -14.05 7.80
N THR A 315 -5.95 -13.39 6.94
CA THR A 315 -5.59 -13.84 5.60
C THR A 315 -4.60 -15.01 5.60
N LYS A 316 -3.76 -15.13 6.64
CA LYS A 316 -2.71 -16.15 6.75
C LYS A 316 -3.01 -17.19 7.82
N HIS A 317 -3.60 -16.79 8.93
CA HIS A 317 -3.78 -17.61 10.13
C HIS A 317 -5.22 -17.50 10.66
N ARG A 318 -6.17 -17.96 9.84
CA ARG A 318 -7.61 -17.83 10.11
C ARG A 318 -8.04 -18.35 11.48
N GLU A 319 -7.56 -19.52 11.88
CA GLU A 319 -7.90 -20.12 13.16
C GLU A 319 -7.34 -19.32 14.35
N LEU A 320 -6.10 -18.86 14.28
CA LEU A 320 -5.50 -18.00 15.32
C LEU A 320 -6.22 -16.65 15.42
N ALA A 321 -6.62 -16.09 14.29
CA ALA A 321 -7.42 -14.88 14.25
C ALA A 321 -8.78 -15.08 14.92
N GLN A 322 -9.47 -16.19 14.63
CA GLN A 322 -10.73 -16.55 15.26
C GLN A 322 -10.58 -16.74 16.76
N GLN A 323 -9.61 -17.51 17.22
CA GLN A 323 -9.32 -17.69 18.63
C GLN A 323 -9.06 -16.35 19.34
N ARG A 324 -8.32 -15.46 18.70
CA ARG A 324 -8.01 -14.14 19.24
C ARG A 324 -9.25 -13.25 19.28
N ARG A 325 -10.09 -13.26 18.26
CA ARG A 325 -11.42 -12.60 18.23
C ARG A 325 -12.27 -13.04 19.41
N ASP A 326 -12.36 -14.36 19.63
CA ASP A 326 -13.19 -14.93 20.67
C ASP A 326 -12.70 -14.58 22.08
N VAL A 327 -11.38 -14.38 22.25
CA VAL A 327 -10.82 -13.81 23.49
C VAL A 327 -11.28 -12.37 23.70
N VAL A 328 -11.31 -11.55 22.65
CA VAL A 328 -11.80 -10.16 22.72
C VAL A 328 -13.30 -10.15 23.03
N LEU A 329 -14.10 -10.93 22.32
CA LEU A 329 -15.55 -11.03 22.54
C LEU A 329 -15.88 -11.45 23.99
N ARG A 330 -15.13 -12.41 24.55
CA ARG A 330 -15.28 -12.81 25.94
C ARG A 330 -14.97 -11.68 26.90
N LEU A 331 -13.89 -10.92 26.63
CA LEU A 331 -13.52 -9.75 27.43
C LEU A 331 -14.63 -8.69 27.42
N LEU A 332 -15.23 -8.42 26.26
CA LEU A 332 -16.32 -7.45 26.11
C LEU A 332 -17.57 -7.89 26.87
N ARG A 333 -17.92 -9.18 26.82
CA ARG A 333 -19.04 -9.75 27.59
C ARG A 333 -18.77 -9.62 29.10
N ASP A 334 -17.58 -10.00 29.55
CA ASP A 334 -17.21 -9.96 30.96
C ASP A 334 -17.15 -8.52 31.51
N GLN A 335 -17.05 -7.51 30.63
CA GLN A 335 -17.14 -6.10 30.95
C GLN A 335 -18.55 -5.50 30.76
N GLY A 336 -19.53 -6.29 30.34
CA GLY A 336 -20.88 -5.83 30.07
C GLY A 336 -21.01 -4.89 28.86
N LYS A 337 -20.05 -4.93 27.92
CA LYS A 337 -20.03 -4.11 26.70
C LYS A 337 -20.81 -4.74 25.56
N VAL A 338 -21.07 -6.03 25.63
CA VAL A 338 -21.95 -6.78 24.72
C VAL A 338 -22.86 -7.65 25.53
N THR A 339 -24.09 -7.86 25.05
CA THR A 339 -25.07 -8.78 25.65
C THR A 339 -24.65 -10.24 25.42
N GLU A 340 -25.25 -11.15 26.18
CA GLU A 340 -25.00 -12.60 25.99
C GLU A 340 -25.46 -13.06 24.60
N GLU A 341 -26.52 -12.48 24.06
CA GLU A 341 -27.03 -12.79 22.72
C GLU A 341 -26.08 -12.28 21.62
N GLU A 342 -25.64 -11.01 21.72
CA GLU A 342 -24.65 -10.46 20.79
C GLU A 342 -23.34 -11.23 20.81
N TRP A 343 -22.89 -11.64 22.00
CA TRP A 343 -21.70 -12.46 22.15
C TRP A 343 -21.85 -13.81 21.43
N LYS A 344 -22.97 -14.52 21.64
CA LYS A 344 -23.24 -15.81 20.97
C LYS A 344 -23.27 -15.67 19.46
N ASN A 345 -23.94 -14.65 18.96
CA ASN A 345 -24.02 -14.39 17.52
C ASN A 345 -22.64 -14.10 16.94
N ALA A 346 -21.85 -13.23 17.58
CA ALA A 346 -20.52 -12.84 17.11
C ALA A 346 -19.48 -13.99 17.17
N VAL A 347 -19.55 -14.88 18.16
CA VAL A 347 -18.66 -16.06 18.25
C VAL A 347 -19.00 -17.09 17.15
N ASN A 348 -20.28 -17.28 16.84
CA ASN A 348 -20.73 -18.21 15.81
C ASN A 348 -20.59 -17.63 14.38
N GLU A 349 -20.32 -16.34 14.25
CA GLU A 349 -20.09 -15.70 12.96
C GLU A 349 -18.84 -16.27 12.28
N PRO A 350 -18.97 -16.78 11.04
CA PRO A 350 -17.81 -17.30 10.32
C PRO A 350 -16.83 -16.15 9.97
N VAL A 351 -15.55 -16.41 10.14
CA VAL A 351 -14.52 -15.45 9.70
C VAL A 351 -14.51 -15.40 8.17
N ARG A 352 -15.13 -14.37 7.62
CA ARG A 352 -15.10 -14.09 6.18
C ARG A 352 -14.06 -13.01 5.94
N VAL A 353 -12.99 -13.38 5.26
CA VAL A 353 -11.95 -12.44 4.82
C VAL A 353 -12.08 -12.31 3.32
N VAL A 354 -12.21 -11.10 2.86
CA VAL A 354 -12.14 -10.81 1.43
C VAL A 354 -10.71 -11.08 1.00
N GLN A 355 -10.53 -11.82 -0.07
CA GLN A 355 -9.24 -11.82 -0.76
C GLN A 355 -9.03 -10.38 -1.22
N PRO A 356 -7.91 -9.76 -0.94
CA PRO A 356 -7.70 -8.39 -1.36
C PRO A 356 -7.94 -8.29 -2.86
N ASP A 357 -9.02 -7.63 -3.24
CA ASP A 357 -9.13 -7.03 -4.57
C ASP A 357 -8.18 -5.82 -4.52
N ASP A 358 -6.91 -6.10 -4.74
CA ASP A 358 -5.88 -5.08 -4.65
C ASP A 358 -6.02 -4.17 -5.86
N ALA A 359 -6.43 -2.94 -5.68
CA ALA A 359 -6.24 -1.92 -6.71
C ALA A 359 -4.72 -1.71 -7.02
N LEU A 360 -3.83 -2.05 -6.09
CA LEU A 360 -2.42 -2.33 -6.35
C LEU A 360 -2.22 -3.65 -7.11
N ALA A 361 -3.20 -4.58 -7.10
CA ALA A 361 -3.12 -5.88 -7.75
C ALA A 361 -3.28 -5.81 -9.25
N GLU A 362 -3.91 -4.77 -9.79
CA GLU A 362 -4.10 -4.67 -11.24
C GLU A 362 -2.78 -4.44 -12.00
N ALA A 363 -1.80 -3.73 -11.40
CA ALA A 363 -0.54 -3.41 -12.07
C ALA A 363 0.69 -3.36 -11.14
N PRO A 364 0.94 -4.35 -10.26
CA PRO A 364 1.93 -4.21 -9.18
C PRO A 364 3.37 -4.03 -9.70
N TYR A 365 3.75 -4.72 -10.76
CA TYR A 365 5.07 -4.56 -11.39
C TYR A 365 5.25 -3.19 -12.05
N PHE A 366 4.18 -2.66 -12.66
CA PHE A 366 4.18 -1.34 -13.26
C PHE A 366 4.32 -0.26 -12.19
N VAL A 367 3.48 -0.30 -11.16
CA VAL A 367 3.52 0.62 -10.01
C VAL A 367 4.90 0.64 -9.37
N ASP A 368 5.49 -0.53 -9.12
CA ASP A 368 6.83 -0.67 -8.55
C ASP A 368 7.91 -0.02 -9.44
N THR A 369 7.77 -0.15 -10.75
CA THR A 369 8.69 0.47 -11.72
C THR A 369 8.55 1.98 -11.72
N VAL A 370 7.32 2.51 -11.73
CA VAL A 370 7.05 3.95 -11.69
C VAL A 370 7.57 4.57 -10.40
N LEU A 371 7.27 3.96 -9.25
CA LEU A 371 7.73 4.49 -7.96
C LEU A 371 9.24 4.56 -7.88
N ARG A 372 9.96 3.56 -8.40
CA ARG A 372 11.41 3.56 -8.46
C ARG A 372 11.94 4.70 -9.34
N GLN A 373 11.35 4.92 -10.52
CA GLN A 373 11.73 6.03 -11.39
C GLN A 373 11.49 7.39 -10.73
N VAL A 374 10.38 7.53 -10.00
CA VAL A 374 10.07 8.76 -9.26
C VAL A 374 11.06 8.95 -8.10
N GLU A 375 11.38 7.89 -7.32
CA GLU A 375 12.40 7.93 -6.27
C GLU A 375 13.78 8.35 -6.80
N GLU A 376 14.17 7.84 -7.97
CA GLU A 376 15.41 8.24 -8.64
C GLU A 376 15.40 9.70 -9.09
N ALA A 377 14.24 10.21 -9.50
CA ALA A 377 14.10 11.58 -10.02
C ALA A 377 13.99 12.66 -8.92
N VAL A 378 13.26 12.37 -7.83
CA VAL A 378 12.95 13.37 -6.78
C VAL A 378 13.61 13.07 -5.44
N GLY A 379 14.23 11.90 -5.29
CA GLY A 379 14.88 11.43 -4.05
C GLY A 379 13.94 10.69 -3.11
N THR A 380 14.52 10.20 -2.01
CA THR A 380 13.79 9.50 -0.93
C THR A 380 13.97 10.24 0.39
N PRO A 381 12.91 10.41 1.22
CA PRO A 381 11.53 9.95 1.00
C PRO A 381 10.79 10.74 -0.08
N LEU A 382 9.81 10.09 -0.73
CA LEU A 382 8.97 10.77 -1.71
C LEU A 382 8.18 11.92 -1.05
N PRO A 383 8.04 13.07 -1.73
CA PRO A 383 7.21 14.17 -1.23
C PRO A 383 5.76 13.73 -0.96
N GLU A 384 5.19 14.21 0.13
CA GLU A 384 3.79 13.96 0.46
C GLU A 384 2.87 14.72 -0.50
N GLY A 385 1.70 14.13 -0.79
CA GLY A 385 0.73 14.71 -1.72
C GLY A 385 1.16 14.70 -3.18
N LEU A 386 2.27 14.03 -3.51
CA LEU A 386 2.74 13.95 -4.88
C LEU A 386 1.68 13.29 -5.77
N ARG A 387 1.31 13.99 -6.84
CA ARG A 387 0.52 13.43 -7.93
C ARG A 387 1.48 12.87 -8.99
N ILE A 388 1.26 11.62 -9.37
CA ILE A 388 2.01 10.93 -10.42
C ILE A 388 1.01 10.55 -11.51
N ASP A 389 1.14 11.16 -12.67
CA ASP A 389 0.40 10.76 -13.87
C ASP A 389 1.29 9.81 -14.67
N SER A 390 0.84 8.57 -14.83
CA SER A 390 1.61 7.52 -15.51
C SER A 390 1.14 7.31 -16.94
N THR A 391 1.81 6.41 -17.64
CA THR A 391 1.45 6.00 -19.00
C THR A 391 0.57 4.75 -19.03
N LEU A 392 0.17 4.22 -17.88
CA LEU A 392 -0.61 2.98 -17.78
C LEU A 392 -1.99 3.11 -18.44
N ASP A 393 -2.35 2.11 -19.22
CA ASP A 393 -3.74 1.84 -19.63
C ASP A 393 -4.26 0.63 -18.84
N SER A 394 -5.24 0.84 -17.98
CA SER A 394 -5.77 -0.19 -17.07
C SER A 394 -6.33 -1.42 -17.80
N LEU A 395 -7.03 -1.22 -18.92
CA LEU A 395 -7.63 -2.32 -19.68
C LEU A 395 -6.59 -3.10 -20.49
N LEU A 396 -5.55 -2.44 -21.01
CA LEU A 396 -4.41 -3.12 -21.62
C LEU A 396 -3.60 -3.90 -20.59
N GLN A 397 -3.42 -3.33 -19.41
CA GLN A 397 -2.76 -4.01 -18.30
C GLN A 397 -3.51 -5.28 -17.88
N GLN A 398 -4.82 -5.19 -17.72
CA GLN A 398 -5.66 -6.36 -17.44
C GLN A 398 -5.48 -7.42 -18.52
N SER A 399 -5.61 -7.03 -19.79
CA SER A 399 -5.45 -7.95 -20.93
C SER A 399 -4.06 -8.58 -20.98
N ALA A 400 -3.00 -7.84 -20.63
CA ALA A 400 -1.64 -8.35 -20.56
C ALA A 400 -1.47 -9.39 -19.44
N THR A 401 -2.07 -9.14 -18.28
CA THR A 401 -2.05 -10.06 -17.13
C THR A 401 -2.78 -11.36 -17.47
N GLU A 402 -4.02 -11.26 -17.95
CA GLU A 402 -4.83 -12.41 -18.36
C GLU A 402 -4.17 -13.19 -19.49
N GLY A 403 -3.58 -12.49 -20.48
CA GLY A 403 -2.87 -13.11 -21.60
C GLY A 403 -1.65 -13.91 -21.16
N LEU A 404 -0.88 -13.39 -20.20
CA LEU A 404 0.25 -14.11 -19.62
C LEU A 404 -0.21 -15.36 -18.87
N GLU A 405 -1.20 -15.24 -18.00
CA GLU A 405 -1.72 -16.38 -17.21
C GLU A 405 -2.26 -17.48 -18.13
N GLN A 406 -3.09 -17.12 -19.11
CA GLN A 406 -3.63 -18.06 -20.08
C GLN A 406 -2.55 -18.71 -20.94
N GLY A 407 -1.53 -17.93 -21.34
CA GLY A 407 -0.38 -18.41 -22.09
C GLY A 407 0.43 -19.45 -21.32
N LEU A 408 0.78 -19.14 -20.06
CA LEU A 408 1.50 -20.06 -19.18
C LEU A 408 0.69 -21.34 -18.90
N ALA A 409 -0.60 -21.19 -18.59
CA ALA A 409 -1.50 -22.33 -18.38
C ALA A 409 -1.66 -23.22 -19.63
N ARG A 410 -1.62 -22.64 -20.84
CA ARG A 410 -1.63 -23.39 -22.10
C ARG A 410 -0.34 -24.20 -22.26
N LEU A 411 0.81 -23.60 -21.98
CA LEU A 411 2.11 -24.28 -22.04
C LEU A 411 2.18 -25.43 -21.03
N GLU A 412 1.74 -25.24 -19.82
CA GLU A 412 1.71 -26.28 -18.77
C GLU A 412 0.77 -27.44 -19.14
N ARG A 413 -0.31 -27.18 -19.89
CA ARG A 413 -1.19 -28.22 -20.44
C ARG A 413 -0.54 -28.99 -21.58
N ALA A 414 0.16 -28.28 -22.48
CA ALA A 414 0.83 -28.89 -23.62
C ALA A 414 2.07 -29.68 -23.22
N TYR A 415 2.74 -29.26 -22.14
CA TYR A 415 3.97 -29.89 -21.63
C TYR A 415 3.84 -30.19 -20.14
N PRO A 416 3.23 -31.33 -19.75
CA PRO A 416 2.96 -31.65 -18.35
C PRO A 416 4.19 -31.67 -17.45
N ALA A 417 5.37 -31.91 -17.99
CA ALA A 417 6.65 -31.88 -17.26
C ALA A 417 6.97 -30.48 -16.69
N LEU A 418 6.37 -29.42 -17.22
CA LEU A 418 6.51 -28.06 -16.69
C LEU A 418 5.61 -27.81 -15.48
N LYS A 419 4.57 -28.63 -15.32
CA LYS A 419 3.62 -28.55 -14.21
C LYS A 419 4.16 -29.37 -13.04
N GLY A 420 4.51 -28.77 -11.95
CA GLY A 420 5.02 -29.47 -10.76
C GLY A 420 6.53 -29.33 -10.53
N SER A 421 7.19 -28.50 -11.30
CA SER A 421 8.55 -28.05 -10.98
C SER A 421 8.53 -27.26 -9.68
N GLU A 422 9.55 -27.42 -8.83
CA GLU A 422 9.77 -26.56 -7.65
C GLU A 422 9.82 -25.08 -8.00
N GLN A 423 10.15 -24.77 -9.26
CA GLN A 423 10.11 -23.42 -9.83
C GLN A 423 9.03 -23.36 -10.93
N PRO A 424 7.85 -22.77 -10.64
CA PRO A 424 6.79 -22.65 -11.62
C PRO A 424 7.22 -21.80 -12.82
N LEU A 425 6.69 -22.16 -14.00
CA LEU A 425 6.95 -21.44 -15.24
C LEU A 425 6.61 -19.95 -15.08
N GLN A 426 7.52 -19.09 -15.54
CA GLN A 426 7.42 -17.65 -15.43
C GLN A 426 7.44 -16.99 -16.82
N GLY A 427 6.90 -15.79 -16.90
CA GLY A 427 6.92 -14.97 -18.11
C GLY A 427 6.82 -13.49 -17.78
N ALA A 428 6.96 -12.65 -18.77
CA ALA A 428 6.77 -11.21 -18.68
C ALA A 428 6.09 -10.69 -19.96
N VAL A 429 5.34 -9.60 -19.82
CA VAL A 429 4.71 -8.88 -20.93
C VAL A 429 5.01 -7.39 -20.79
N VAL A 430 5.40 -6.75 -21.88
CA VAL A 430 5.54 -5.30 -21.98
C VAL A 430 4.76 -4.85 -23.20
N VAL A 431 3.88 -3.88 -23.03
CA VAL A 431 3.10 -3.27 -24.11
C VAL A 431 3.57 -1.82 -24.26
N LEU A 432 3.96 -1.47 -25.48
CA LEU A 432 4.44 -0.14 -25.83
C LEU A 432 3.45 0.57 -26.75
N ASP A 433 3.27 1.86 -26.56
CA ASP A 433 2.68 2.74 -27.56
C ASP A 433 3.73 3.00 -28.66
N PRO A 434 3.48 2.55 -29.92
CA PRO A 434 4.48 2.69 -30.98
C PRO A 434 4.75 4.14 -31.40
N SER A 435 3.87 5.06 -31.08
CA SER A 435 4.01 6.48 -31.45
C SER A 435 4.91 7.24 -30.46
N THR A 436 4.92 6.86 -29.20
CA THR A 436 5.63 7.55 -28.11
C THR A 436 6.74 6.71 -27.50
N GLY A 437 6.71 5.40 -27.66
CA GLY A 437 7.58 4.45 -26.95
C GLY A 437 7.21 4.26 -25.48
N ALA A 438 6.10 4.84 -25.03
CA ALA A 438 5.66 4.75 -23.64
C ALA A 438 5.22 3.32 -23.30
N ILE A 439 5.57 2.85 -22.09
CA ILE A 439 5.08 1.57 -21.55
C ILE A 439 3.65 1.79 -21.07
N VAL A 440 2.67 1.18 -21.74
CA VAL A 440 1.24 1.30 -21.40
C VAL A 440 0.71 0.12 -20.61
N ALA A 441 1.44 -1.01 -20.58
CA ALA A 441 1.19 -2.12 -19.66
C ALA A 441 2.50 -2.88 -19.40
N LEU A 442 2.65 -3.43 -18.18
CA LEU A 442 3.83 -4.17 -17.79
C LEU A 442 3.50 -5.25 -16.77
N VAL A 443 3.79 -6.50 -17.10
CA VAL A 443 3.66 -7.68 -16.25
C VAL A 443 5.02 -8.34 -16.12
N GLY A 444 5.61 -8.33 -14.93
CA GLY A 444 6.98 -8.81 -14.69
C GLY A 444 7.07 -10.27 -14.21
N GLY A 445 5.96 -10.95 -14.04
CA GLY A 445 5.91 -12.34 -13.54
C GLY A 445 4.48 -12.86 -13.47
N ARG A 446 4.34 -14.15 -13.22
CA ARG A 446 3.04 -14.84 -13.14
C ARG A 446 2.18 -14.36 -11.98
N ASP A 447 2.78 -14.23 -10.80
CA ASP A 447 2.11 -13.77 -9.59
C ASP A 447 3.09 -12.91 -8.76
N TYR A 448 2.78 -11.63 -8.65
CA TYR A 448 3.59 -10.69 -7.90
C TYR A 448 3.64 -11.03 -6.39
N ARG A 449 2.61 -11.68 -5.84
CA ARG A 449 2.55 -12.10 -4.42
C ARG A 449 3.57 -13.20 -4.11
N VAL A 450 3.90 -14.02 -5.10
CA VAL A 450 4.89 -15.09 -4.98
C VAL A 450 6.29 -14.60 -5.32
N SER A 451 6.43 -13.74 -6.33
CA SER A 451 7.72 -13.24 -6.80
C SER A 451 7.61 -11.78 -7.25
N GLN A 452 8.25 -10.88 -6.51
CA GLN A 452 8.35 -9.45 -6.84
C GLN A 452 9.45 -9.16 -7.87
N PHE A 453 10.23 -10.17 -8.26
CA PHE A 453 11.27 -10.00 -9.27
C PHE A 453 10.63 -9.66 -10.62
N ASN A 454 10.82 -8.43 -11.05
CA ASN A 454 10.28 -7.92 -12.31
C ASN A 454 11.15 -8.37 -13.48
N ARG A 455 10.74 -9.46 -14.14
CA ARG A 455 11.48 -10.07 -15.25
C ARG A 455 11.53 -9.18 -16.49
N ALA A 456 10.59 -8.25 -16.62
CA ALA A 456 10.57 -7.32 -17.75
C ALA A 456 11.73 -6.31 -17.69
N VAL A 457 12.16 -5.89 -16.50
CA VAL A 457 13.16 -4.83 -16.31
C VAL A 457 14.41 -5.26 -15.54
N GLN A 458 14.35 -6.37 -14.78
CA GLN A 458 15.47 -6.81 -13.94
C GLN A 458 16.17 -8.07 -14.47
N ALA A 459 15.48 -8.90 -15.27
CA ALA A 459 16.08 -10.12 -15.79
C ALA A 459 17.16 -9.80 -16.82
N ARG A 460 18.30 -10.45 -16.66
CA ARG A 460 19.40 -10.40 -17.63
C ARG A 460 19.42 -11.70 -18.41
N ARG A 461 18.98 -11.65 -19.66
CA ARG A 461 18.91 -12.78 -20.57
C ARG A 461 19.56 -12.42 -21.91
N GLN A 462 20.09 -13.42 -22.60
CA GLN A 462 20.59 -13.24 -23.95
C GLN A 462 19.41 -12.86 -24.87
N ALA A 463 19.58 -11.78 -25.63
CA ALA A 463 18.55 -11.29 -26.55
C ALA A 463 18.34 -12.26 -27.73
N GLY A 464 19.36 -13.02 -28.08
CA GLY A 464 19.32 -13.93 -29.23
C GLY A 464 18.95 -13.18 -30.52
N SER A 465 18.08 -13.78 -31.32
CA SER A 465 17.64 -13.19 -32.58
C SER A 465 16.82 -11.90 -32.48
N LEU A 466 16.34 -11.56 -31.30
CA LEU A 466 15.69 -10.25 -31.05
C LEU A 466 16.65 -9.08 -31.17
N PHE A 467 17.96 -9.32 -31.15
CA PHE A 467 18.96 -8.28 -31.36
C PHE A 467 19.15 -7.92 -32.85
N LYS A 468 18.73 -8.79 -33.80
CA LYS A 468 18.92 -8.56 -35.24
C LYS A 468 18.32 -7.24 -35.75
N PRO A 469 17.10 -6.82 -35.38
CA PRO A 469 16.56 -5.53 -35.81
C PRO A 469 17.47 -4.36 -35.47
N PHE A 470 18.10 -4.37 -34.30
CA PHE A 470 19.03 -3.31 -33.87
C PHE A 470 20.32 -3.33 -34.71
N VAL A 471 20.84 -4.50 -35.05
CA VAL A 471 22.01 -4.63 -35.94
C VAL A 471 21.69 -4.07 -37.33
N TYR A 472 20.53 -4.40 -37.90
CA TYR A 472 20.12 -3.88 -39.20
C TYR A 472 19.85 -2.37 -39.14
N LEU A 473 19.20 -1.87 -38.08
CA LEU A 473 18.97 -0.44 -37.87
C LEU A 473 20.32 0.31 -37.84
N ALA A 474 21.27 -0.16 -37.07
CA ALA A 474 22.59 0.45 -36.99
C ALA A 474 23.32 0.46 -38.34
N ALA A 475 23.20 -0.62 -39.14
CA ALA A 475 23.78 -0.69 -40.47
C ALA A 475 23.14 0.32 -41.45
N PHE A 476 21.81 0.51 -41.38
CA PHE A 476 21.11 1.48 -42.22
C PHE A 476 21.41 2.92 -41.78
N GLU A 477 21.52 3.19 -40.51
CA GLU A 477 21.89 4.51 -39.99
C GLU A 477 23.34 4.88 -40.36
N ALA A 478 24.27 3.92 -40.26
CA ALA A 478 25.65 4.10 -40.69
C ALA A 478 25.74 4.40 -42.20
N SER A 479 24.96 3.69 -43.02
CA SER A 479 24.85 3.95 -44.47
C SER A 479 24.31 5.35 -44.78
N ARG A 480 23.28 5.78 -44.05
CA ARG A 480 22.71 7.13 -44.16
C ARG A 480 23.70 8.23 -43.80
N SER A 481 24.59 7.94 -42.85
CA SER A 481 25.66 8.85 -42.41
C SER A 481 26.89 8.84 -43.36
N GLY A 482 26.83 8.17 -44.50
CA GLY A 482 27.89 8.12 -45.52
C GLY A 482 28.93 7.03 -45.30
N MET A 483 28.74 6.10 -44.37
CA MET A 483 29.64 4.97 -44.16
C MET A 483 29.43 3.91 -45.28
N GLN A 484 30.53 3.39 -45.80
CA GLN A 484 30.52 2.29 -46.81
C GLN A 484 30.70 0.94 -46.09
N PRO A 485 30.09 -0.14 -46.58
CA PRO A 485 29.24 -0.21 -47.79
C PRO A 485 27.83 0.36 -47.54
N TYR A 486 27.23 0.98 -48.57
CA TYR A 486 25.86 1.49 -48.49
C TYR A 486 24.87 0.32 -48.43
N MET A 487 24.15 0.22 -47.33
CA MET A 487 23.22 -0.88 -47.02
C MET A 487 21.76 -0.40 -47.06
N THR A 488 20.92 -1.20 -47.70
CA THR A 488 19.47 -1.05 -47.74
C THR A 488 18.79 -2.37 -47.39
N PRO A 489 17.50 -2.41 -47.14
CA PRO A 489 16.78 -3.67 -46.94
C PRO A 489 16.89 -4.66 -48.13
N ALA A 490 17.23 -4.15 -49.31
CA ALA A 490 17.43 -4.96 -50.54
C ALA A 490 18.90 -5.32 -50.82
N SER A 491 19.85 -4.93 -49.95
CA SER A 491 21.26 -5.26 -50.14
C SER A 491 21.50 -6.76 -49.98
N LEU A 492 22.24 -7.34 -50.90
CA LEU A 492 22.66 -8.73 -50.83
C LEU A 492 23.92 -8.82 -49.96
N LEU A 493 23.87 -9.72 -48.97
CA LEU A 493 25.01 -10.01 -48.11
C LEU A 493 25.60 -11.37 -48.47
N ALA A 494 26.90 -11.45 -48.55
CA ALA A 494 27.57 -12.74 -48.70
C ALA A 494 27.43 -13.54 -47.38
N VAL A 495 26.91 -14.77 -47.52
CA VAL A 495 26.76 -15.69 -46.38
C VAL A 495 27.91 -16.69 -46.42
N GLU A 496 29.08 -16.22 -46.04
CA GLU A 496 30.29 -17.04 -45.91
C GLU A 496 30.52 -17.46 -44.46
N PRO A 497 31.14 -18.61 -44.20
CA PRO A 497 31.55 -18.98 -42.85
C PRO A 497 32.57 -17.97 -42.31
N VAL A 498 32.17 -17.22 -41.30
CA VAL A 498 33.06 -16.24 -40.64
C VAL A 498 33.41 -16.74 -39.25
N THR A 499 34.68 -16.66 -38.91
CA THR A 499 35.15 -16.94 -37.58
C THR A 499 35.60 -15.63 -36.92
N PHE A 500 35.03 -15.31 -35.81
CA PHE A 500 35.45 -14.18 -34.98
C PHE A 500 36.42 -14.69 -33.90
N GLU A 501 37.58 -14.09 -33.82
CA GLU A 501 38.57 -14.38 -32.78
C GLU A 501 38.68 -13.18 -31.83
N SER A 502 38.59 -13.43 -30.55
CA SER A 502 38.85 -12.50 -29.46
C SER A 502 39.98 -13.05 -28.62
N GLU A 503 40.61 -12.24 -27.78
CA GLU A 503 41.78 -12.64 -26.95
C GLU A 503 41.60 -13.95 -26.18
N ASN A 504 40.35 -14.31 -25.84
CA ASN A 504 40.02 -15.51 -25.04
C ASN A 504 38.94 -16.41 -25.65
N ASP A 505 38.42 -16.13 -26.86
CA ASP A 505 37.32 -16.91 -27.40
C ASP A 505 37.29 -16.91 -28.94
N ARG A 506 36.83 -18.01 -29.52
CA ARG A 506 36.65 -18.19 -30.96
C ARG A 506 35.19 -18.55 -31.26
N CYS A 507 34.52 -17.69 -31.98
CA CYS A 507 33.11 -17.88 -32.33
C CYS A 507 32.95 -18.04 -33.84
N SER A 508 32.38 -19.18 -34.29
CA SER A 508 32.05 -19.44 -35.68
C SER A 508 30.52 -19.63 -35.78
N PRO A 509 29.74 -18.56 -36.01
CA PRO A 509 28.30 -18.65 -36.12
C PRO A 509 27.88 -19.55 -37.28
N GLN A 510 26.88 -20.40 -37.08
CA GLN A 510 26.29 -21.25 -38.08
C GLN A 510 24.81 -20.90 -38.26
N ASN A 511 24.30 -21.11 -39.51
CA ASN A 511 22.88 -21.00 -39.73
C ASN A 511 22.11 -22.13 -39.02
N TYR A 512 20.84 -21.87 -38.64
CA TYR A 512 20.00 -22.82 -37.90
C TYR A 512 19.88 -24.19 -38.58
N ASP A 513 19.86 -24.20 -39.90
CA ASP A 513 19.74 -25.39 -40.76
C ASP A 513 21.10 -25.89 -41.30
N ASN A 514 22.21 -25.32 -40.82
CA ASN A 514 23.57 -25.59 -41.31
C ASN A 514 23.78 -25.41 -42.81
N GLN A 515 22.87 -24.68 -43.50
CA GLN A 515 22.97 -24.39 -44.91
C GLN A 515 23.47 -22.98 -45.15
N LEU A 516 24.39 -22.83 -46.07
CA LEU A 516 24.79 -21.55 -46.63
C LEU A 516 23.76 -21.13 -47.69
N ARG A 517 23.18 -19.98 -47.59
CA ARG A 517 22.21 -19.42 -48.51
C ARG A 517 22.70 -18.14 -49.13
#